data_34e28fa09a3f55c8d7a970fc2603651f
#
_entry.id   34e28fa09a3f55c8d7a970fc2603651f
#
_cell.length_a   1.000
_cell.length_b   1.000
_cell.length_c   1.000
_cell.angle_alpha   90.00
_cell.angle_beta   90.00
_cell.angle_gamma   90.00
#
_symmetry.space_group_name_H-M   'P 1'
#
loop_
_entity.id
_entity.type
_entity.pdbx_description
1 polymer ?
#
loop_
_entity_poly.entity_id
_entity_poly.type
_entity_poly.pdbx_seq_one_letter_code
_entity_poly.pdbx_strand_id
1 'polypeptide(L)'
;MIKALIQGLSITLKHFFQKPITLRYPQQKRTPYARFRGVQRLEKDPEGRPKCVACNLCATVCPAQAIRIEPAEDEEHRKYPGVFVIDLGRCIFCGLCEQACPKEAIRMTEDYELAVYKKEDMLYDKEHLLR
;
A
#
# COMPACT_ATOMS: atom_id res chain seq x y z
N MET A 1 35.80 -6.90 -36.66
CA MET A 1 34.70 -7.66 -36.06
C MET A 1 35.14 -8.42 -34.79
N ILE A 2 36.15 -9.28 -34.84
CA ILE A 2 36.59 -10.11 -33.69
C ILE A 2 36.97 -9.27 -32.46
N LYS A 3 37.68 -8.14 -32.60
CA LYS A 3 38.03 -7.24 -31.48
C LYS A 3 36.80 -6.73 -30.72
N ALA A 4 35.75 -6.33 -31.41
CA ALA A 4 34.50 -5.86 -30.79
C ALA A 4 33.79 -6.97 -30.00
N LEU A 5 33.79 -8.20 -30.51
CA LEU A 5 33.23 -9.36 -29.82
C LEU A 5 34.02 -9.69 -28.54
N ILE A 6 35.36 -9.71 -28.62
CA ILE A 6 36.23 -9.95 -27.47
C ILE A 6 36.04 -8.83 -26.41
N GLN A 7 35.91 -7.57 -26.82
CA GLN A 7 35.69 -6.45 -25.92
C GLN A 7 34.31 -6.58 -25.22
N GLY A 8 33.25 -6.93 -25.92
CA GLY A 8 31.94 -7.18 -25.33
C GLY A 8 31.97 -8.34 -24.33
N LEU A 9 32.61 -9.45 -24.69
CA LEU A 9 32.76 -10.60 -23.81
C LEU A 9 33.59 -10.28 -22.55
N SER A 10 34.64 -9.48 -22.68
CA SER A 10 35.46 -9.08 -21.53
C SER A 10 34.70 -8.22 -20.54
N ILE A 11 33.77 -7.37 -20.98
CA ILE A 11 32.91 -6.56 -20.11
C ILE A 11 31.97 -7.45 -19.30
N THR A 12 31.27 -8.39 -19.95
CA THR A 12 30.36 -9.31 -19.26
C THR A 12 31.11 -10.23 -18.30
N LEU A 13 32.27 -10.72 -18.68
CA LEU A 13 33.14 -11.53 -17.82
C LEU A 13 33.61 -10.74 -16.58
N LYS A 14 33.96 -9.46 -16.74
CA LYS A 14 34.29 -8.59 -15.61
C LYS A 14 33.13 -8.46 -14.62
N HIS A 15 31.88 -8.30 -15.13
CA HIS A 15 30.69 -8.23 -14.28
C HIS A 15 30.40 -9.54 -13.54
N PHE A 16 30.73 -10.67 -14.13
CA PHE A 16 30.59 -11.98 -13.48
C PHE A 16 31.40 -12.09 -12.18
N PHE A 17 32.61 -11.51 -12.14
CA PHE A 17 33.48 -11.52 -10.96
C PHE A 17 33.24 -10.34 -10.00
N GLN A 18 32.33 -9.42 -10.31
CA GLN A 18 31.99 -8.31 -9.41
C GLN A 18 31.07 -8.77 -8.28
N LYS A 19 31.17 -8.09 -7.13
CA LYS A 19 30.26 -8.30 -6.02
C LYS A 19 28.81 -8.00 -6.45
N PRO A 20 27.84 -8.89 -6.20
CA PRO A 20 26.45 -8.67 -6.57
C PRO A 20 25.87 -7.45 -5.85
N ILE A 21 25.05 -6.65 -6.57
CA ILE A 21 24.36 -5.46 -6.06
C ILE A 21 23.05 -5.84 -5.37
N THR A 22 22.55 -7.06 -5.64
CA THR A 22 21.27 -7.55 -5.13
C THR A 22 21.30 -7.72 -3.62
N LEU A 23 20.20 -7.32 -2.97
CA LEU A 23 19.98 -7.55 -1.55
C LEU A 23 19.53 -9.00 -1.31
N ARG A 24 20.03 -9.61 -0.24
CA ARG A 24 19.63 -10.97 0.16
C ARG A 24 18.37 -10.90 1.03
N TYR A 25 17.22 -10.78 0.39
CA TYR A 25 15.94 -10.89 1.09
C TYR A 25 15.74 -12.36 1.58
N PRO A 26 15.22 -12.62 2.80
CA PRO A 26 14.73 -11.65 3.79
C PRO A 26 15.77 -11.13 4.80
N GLN A 27 17.03 -11.58 4.74
CA GLN A 27 18.06 -11.19 5.70
C GLN A 27 18.41 -9.70 5.59
N GLN A 28 18.34 -9.17 4.38
CA GLN A 28 18.54 -7.74 4.10
C GLN A 28 17.31 -7.20 3.40
N LYS A 29 16.61 -6.28 4.07
CA LYS A 29 15.43 -5.60 3.51
C LYS A 29 15.80 -4.21 3.04
N ARG A 30 15.20 -3.78 1.95
CA ARG A 30 15.33 -2.41 1.47
C ARG A 30 14.42 -1.50 2.29
N THR A 31 14.95 -0.40 2.79
CA THR A 31 14.14 0.68 3.37
C THR A 31 13.39 1.39 2.26
N PRO A 32 12.05 1.44 2.30
CA PRO A 32 11.27 2.20 1.34
C PRO A 32 11.60 3.69 1.41
N TYR A 33 11.37 4.41 0.32
CA TYR A 33 11.51 5.86 0.32
C TYR A 33 10.24 6.54 0.89
N ALA A 34 10.37 7.75 1.41
CA ALA A 34 9.32 8.46 2.15
C ALA A 34 7.96 8.64 1.41
N ARG A 35 7.96 8.59 0.08
CA ARG A 35 6.73 8.64 -0.75
C ARG A 35 6.33 7.28 -1.31
N PHE A 36 6.77 6.21 -0.64
CA PHE A 36 6.36 4.86 -1.02
C PHE A 36 4.86 4.67 -0.78
N ARG A 37 4.21 3.96 -1.68
CA ARG A 37 2.77 3.66 -1.61
C ARG A 37 2.59 2.19 -1.26
N GLY A 38 2.72 1.90 0.03
CA GLY A 38 2.45 0.56 0.57
C GLY A 38 1.00 0.42 1.05
N VAL A 39 0.79 -0.36 2.09
CA VAL A 39 -0.54 -0.65 2.64
C VAL A 39 -1.21 0.64 3.15
N GLN A 40 -2.49 0.76 2.93
CA GLN A 40 -3.29 1.86 3.48
C GLN A 40 -3.47 1.69 4.99
N ARG A 41 -3.52 2.81 5.69
CA ARG A 41 -3.89 2.90 7.10
C ARG A 41 -4.98 3.95 7.29
N LEU A 42 -5.89 3.69 8.22
CA LEU A 42 -6.86 4.68 8.69
C LEU A 42 -6.31 5.41 9.90
N GLU A 43 -6.34 6.73 9.84
CA GLU A 43 -5.90 7.60 10.93
C GLU A 43 -6.99 7.75 11.99
N LYS A 44 -6.53 7.87 13.26
CA LYS A 44 -7.39 8.17 14.40
C LYS A 44 -7.28 9.65 14.78
N ASP A 45 -8.34 10.18 15.36
CA ASP A 45 -8.32 11.49 16.00
C ASP A 45 -7.59 11.40 17.37
N PRO A 46 -7.33 12.54 18.04
CA PRO A 46 -6.71 12.54 19.38
C PRO A 46 -7.52 11.77 20.44
N GLU A 47 -8.83 11.60 20.23
CA GLU A 47 -9.72 10.85 21.11
C GLU A 47 -9.73 9.33 20.79
N GLY A 48 -8.90 8.89 19.82
CA GLY A 48 -8.76 7.48 19.45
C GLY A 48 -9.84 6.96 18.48
N ARG A 49 -10.73 7.82 17.99
CA ARG A 49 -11.80 7.47 17.05
C ARG A 49 -11.29 7.57 15.61
N PRO A 50 -11.87 6.84 14.64
CA PRO A 50 -11.55 7.00 13.24
C PRO A 50 -11.83 8.42 12.75
N LYS A 51 -10.86 9.07 12.11
CA LYS A 51 -11.09 10.37 11.42
C LYS A 51 -12.05 10.27 10.24
N CYS A 52 -12.28 9.05 9.75
CA CYS A 52 -13.12 8.79 8.60
C CYS A 52 -14.58 9.09 8.91
N VAL A 53 -15.23 9.90 8.06
CA VAL A 53 -16.66 10.25 8.13
C VAL A 53 -17.51 9.50 7.10
N ALA A 54 -17.02 8.42 6.55
CA ALA A 54 -17.70 7.56 5.58
C ALA A 54 -18.31 8.31 4.37
N CYS A 55 -17.62 9.32 3.85
CA CYS A 55 -18.09 10.16 2.72
C CYS A 55 -18.04 9.46 1.36
N ASN A 56 -17.48 8.25 1.28
CA ASN A 56 -17.34 7.42 0.06
C ASN A 56 -16.48 7.98 -1.08
N LEU A 57 -15.83 9.14 -0.92
CA LEU A 57 -14.99 9.73 -1.99
C LEU A 57 -13.84 8.80 -2.39
N CYS A 58 -13.18 8.16 -1.43
CA CYS A 58 -12.09 7.23 -1.71
C CYS A 58 -12.54 5.97 -2.45
N ALA A 59 -13.77 5.48 -2.20
CA ALA A 59 -14.35 4.38 -2.94
C ALA A 59 -14.73 4.79 -4.38
N THR A 60 -15.29 6.00 -4.55
CA THR A 60 -15.69 6.54 -5.86
C THR A 60 -14.49 6.77 -6.77
N VAL A 61 -13.37 7.30 -6.24
CA VAL A 61 -12.17 7.60 -7.03
C VAL A 61 -11.32 6.36 -7.31
N CYS A 62 -11.60 5.22 -6.65
CA CYS A 62 -10.79 4.02 -6.77
C CYS A 62 -10.93 3.37 -8.16
N PRO A 63 -9.89 3.35 -9.01
CA PRO A 63 -9.99 2.78 -10.36
C PRO A 63 -10.16 1.26 -10.34
N ALA A 64 -9.68 0.60 -9.28
CA ALA A 64 -9.80 -0.84 -9.10
C ALA A 64 -11.09 -1.26 -8.37
N GLN A 65 -11.91 -0.30 -7.89
CA GLN A 65 -13.10 -0.56 -7.07
C GLN A 65 -12.80 -1.50 -5.90
N ALA A 66 -11.66 -1.27 -5.26
CA ALA A 66 -11.15 -2.14 -4.19
C ALA A 66 -11.67 -1.75 -2.79
N ILE A 67 -12.39 -0.63 -2.65
CA ILE A 67 -12.82 -0.08 -1.36
C ILE A 67 -14.34 -0.19 -1.24
N ARG A 68 -14.78 -0.78 -0.13
CA ARG A 68 -16.19 -0.83 0.27
C ARG A 68 -16.38 -0.12 1.59
N ILE A 69 -17.33 0.80 1.65
CA ILE A 69 -17.67 1.57 2.85
C ILE A 69 -19.18 1.56 3.04
N GLU A 70 -19.61 1.23 4.25
CA GLU A 70 -21.00 1.38 4.68
C GLU A 70 -21.03 2.40 5.82
N PRO A 71 -21.70 3.54 5.65
CA PRO A 71 -21.80 4.56 6.68
C PRO A 71 -22.69 4.07 7.83
N ALA A 72 -22.34 4.48 9.03
CA ALA A 72 -23.16 4.39 10.24
C ALA A 72 -23.19 5.74 10.94
N GLU A 73 -24.15 5.95 11.83
CA GLU A 73 -24.29 7.15 12.66
C GLU A 73 -24.28 6.75 14.14
N ASP A 74 -23.64 7.55 14.96
CA ASP A 74 -23.68 7.41 16.41
C ASP A 74 -24.89 8.16 17.01
N GLU A 75 -25.06 8.09 18.32
CA GLU A 75 -26.14 8.77 19.05
C GLU A 75 -26.09 10.31 18.91
N GLU A 76 -24.93 10.85 18.57
CA GLU A 76 -24.70 12.29 18.35
C GLU A 76 -24.86 12.68 16.86
N HIS A 77 -25.42 11.80 16.02
CA HIS A 77 -25.60 11.99 14.57
C HIS A 77 -24.26 12.21 13.81
N ARG A 78 -23.14 11.76 14.34
CA ARG A 78 -21.85 11.79 13.65
C ARG A 78 -21.72 10.56 12.76
N LYS A 79 -21.36 10.81 11.51
CA LYS A 79 -21.10 9.74 10.55
C LYS A 79 -19.72 9.13 10.74
N TYR A 80 -19.69 7.81 10.80
CA TYR A 80 -18.45 7.04 10.84
C TYR A 80 -18.58 5.79 9.94
N PRO A 81 -17.47 5.14 9.54
CA PRO A 81 -17.56 3.90 8.78
C PRO A 81 -17.98 2.74 9.71
N GLY A 82 -19.21 2.27 9.53
CA GLY A 82 -19.68 1.03 10.17
C GLY A 82 -18.94 -0.17 9.59
N VAL A 83 -18.85 -0.22 8.25
CA VAL A 83 -18.00 -1.16 7.50
C VAL A 83 -17.01 -0.37 6.68
N PHE A 84 -15.75 -0.77 6.73
CA PHE A 84 -14.70 -0.26 5.85
C PHE A 84 -13.78 -1.45 5.48
N VAL A 85 -13.76 -1.80 4.22
CA VAL A 85 -12.98 -2.93 3.71
C VAL A 85 -12.20 -2.51 2.48
N ILE A 86 -10.93 -2.89 2.42
CA ILE A 86 -10.09 -2.76 1.23
C ILE A 86 -9.69 -4.16 0.77
N ASP A 87 -10.00 -4.48 -0.48
CA ASP A 87 -9.50 -5.68 -1.16
C ASP A 87 -8.09 -5.38 -1.71
N LEU A 88 -7.05 -5.75 -0.94
CA LEU A 88 -5.66 -5.56 -1.34
C LEU A 88 -5.27 -6.43 -2.53
N GLY A 89 -6.02 -7.51 -2.79
CA GLY A 89 -5.83 -8.36 -3.97
C GLY A 89 -6.25 -7.68 -5.28
N ARG A 90 -7.11 -6.64 -5.20
CA ARG A 90 -7.51 -5.78 -6.33
C ARG A 90 -6.77 -4.46 -6.35
N CYS A 91 -6.32 -3.99 -5.20
CA CYS A 91 -5.70 -2.68 -5.04
C CYS A 91 -4.42 -2.56 -5.88
N ILE A 92 -4.29 -1.48 -6.65
CA ILE A 92 -3.09 -1.18 -7.44
C ILE A 92 -2.15 -0.18 -6.76
N PHE A 93 -2.40 0.16 -5.49
CA PHE A 93 -1.58 1.07 -4.68
C PHE A 93 -1.32 2.43 -5.34
N CYS A 94 -2.28 2.95 -6.10
CA CYS A 94 -2.15 4.22 -6.84
C CYS A 94 -2.14 5.48 -5.95
N GLY A 95 -2.67 5.40 -4.70
CA GLY A 95 -2.73 6.50 -3.74
C GLY A 95 -3.85 7.52 -3.98
N LEU A 96 -4.73 7.33 -4.97
CA LEU A 96 -5.83 8.27 -5.24
C LEU A 96 -6.82 8.37 -4.06
N CYS A 97 -7.01 7.28 -3.29
CA CYS A 97 -7.85 7.30 -2.09
C CYS A 97 -7.33 8.27 -1.01
N GLU A 98 -6.00 8.34 -0.83
CA GLU A 98 -5.35 9.29 0.08
C GLU A 98 -5.54 10.73 -0.42
N GLN A 99 -5.31 10.98 -1.71
CA GLN A 99 -5.44 12.31 -2.30
C GLN A 99 -6.89 12.85 -2.29
N ALA A 100 -7.86 11.96 -2.44
CA ALA A 100 -9.28 12.33 -2.46
C ALA A 100 -9.88 12.51 -1.06
N CYS A 101 -9.18 12.16 0.00
CA CYS A 101 -9.72 12.20 1.36
C CYS A 101 -9.68 13.60 1.97
N PRO A 102 -10.82 14.31 2.16
CA PRO A 102 -10.82 15.67 2.70
C PRO A 102 -10.51 15.72 4.19
N LYS A 103 -10.56 14.57 4.89
CA LYS A 103 -10.27 14.45 6.31
C LYS A 103 -8.88 13.90 6.59
N GLU A 104 -8.10 13.60 5.55
CA GLU A 104 -6.80 12.92 5.68
C GLU A 104 -6.90 11.67 6.57
N ALA A 105 -8.04 10.96 6.42
CA ALA A 105 -8.36 9.82 7.26
C ALA A 105 -7.77 8.50 6.74
N ILE A 106 -7.35 8.45 5.47
CA ILE A 106 -6.66 7.31 4.87
C ILE A 106 -5.31 7.77 4.35
N ARG A 107 -4.26 7.02 4.69
CA ARG A 107 -2.87 7.29 4.27
C ARG A 107 -2.21 6.04 3.75
N MET A 108 -1.30 6.22 2.80
CA MET A 108 -0.39 5.16 2.36
C MET A 108 0.76 5.05 3.36
N THR A 109 1.17 3.83 3.68
CA THR A 109 2.30 3.57 4.57
C THR A 109 3.52 3.06 3.77
N GLU A 110 4.62 2.81 4.47
CA GLU A 110 5.81 2.19 3.90
C GLU A 110 5.76 0.65 3.96
N ASP A 111 4.68 0.06 4.51
CA ASP A 111 4.51 -1.38 4.64
C ASP A 111 4.24 -2.01 3.28
N TYR A 112 5.05 -3.00 2.91
CA TYR A 112 4.96 -3.70 1.63
C TYR A 112 4.91 -5.22 1.77
N GLU A 113 5.05 -5.75 2.98
CA GLU A 113 5.07 -7.19 3.22
C GLU A 113 3.63 -7.71 3.34
N LEU A 114 3.03 -8.07 2.19
CA LEU A 114 1.63 -8.48 2.06
C LEU A 114 1.48 -9.94 1.62
N ALA A 115 2.54 -10.74 1.69
CA ALA A 115 2.47 -12.12 1.25
C ALA A 115 1.59 -12.95 2.20
N VAL A 116 0.50 -13.48 1.68
CA VAL A 116 -0.45 -14.34 2.39
C VAL A 116 -0.71 -15.63 1.61
N TYR A 117 -1.21 -16.66 2.28
CA TYR A 117 -1.52 -17.94 1.65
C TYR A 117 -2.93 -17.99 1.05
N LYS A 118 -3.87 -17.23 1.62
CA LYS A 118 -5.27 -17.23 1.21
C LYS A 118 -5.68 -15.85 0.71
N LYS A 119 -6.54 -15.84 -0.31
CA LYS A 119 -7.05 -14.59 -0.88
C LYS A 119 -7.90 -13.80 0.12
N GLU A 120 -8.61 -14.49 0.99
CA GLU A 120 -9.44 -13.88 2.04
C GLU A 120 -8.62 -13.01 3.00
N ASP A 121 -7.37 -13.39 3.27
CA ASP A 121 -6.45 -12.65 4.14
C ASP A 121 -6.00 -11.31 3.52
N MET A 122 -6.30 -11.07 2.22
CA MET A 122 -6.07 -9.80 1.54
C MET A 122 -7.24 -8.80 1.71
N LEU A 123 -8.31 -9.19 2.38
CA LEU A 123 -9.43 -8.30 2.72
C LEU A 123 -9.14 -7.63 4.05
N TYR A 124 -8.67 -6.39 3.99
CA TYR A 124 -8.38 -5.61 5.20
C TYR A 124 -9.62 -4.86 5.65
N ASP A 125 -10.13 -5.24 6.79
CA ASP A 125 -11.25 -4.58 7.46
C ASP A 125 -10.82 -3.31 8.22
N LYS A 126 -11.77 -2.62 8.82
CA LYS A 126 -11.56 -1.39 9.59
C LYS A 126 -10.55 -1.58 10.73
N GLU A 127 -10.56 -2.74 11.39
CA GLU A 127 -9.71 -3.01 12.55
C GLU A 127 -8.25 -3.21 12.11
N HIS A 128 -8.03 -3.92 11.01
CA HIS A 128 -6.70 -4.08 10.40
C HIS A 128 -6.14 -2.75 9.90
N LEU A 129 -6.98 -1.84 9.42
CA LEU A 129 -6.57 -0.55 8.89
C LEU A 129 -6.32 0.51 9.99
N LEU A 130 -6.90 0.36 11.18
CA LEU A 130 -6.78 1.30 12.31
C LEU A 130 -5.59 1.01 13.26
N ARG A 131 -4.65 0.24 12.84
CA ARG A 131 -3.47 -0.14 13.63
C ARG A 131 -2.63 1.04 14.11
#